data_722844a99ea51c44240cdf9e3aa80ad4
#
_entry.id   722844a99ea51c44240cdf9e3aa80ad4
#
_cell.length_a   1.000
_cell.length_b   1.000
_cell.length_c   1.000
_cell.angle_alpha   90.00
_cell.angle_beta   90.00
_cell.angle_gamma   90.00
#
_symmetry.space_group_name_H-M   'P 1'
#
loop_
_entity.id
_entity.type
_entity.pdbx_description
1 polymer ?
#
loop_
_entity_poly.entity_id
_entity_poly.type
_entity_poly.pdbx_seq_one_letter_code
_entity_poly.pdbx_strand_id
1 'polypeptide(L)'
;MTQIIDIEAFRADLSGTALTRGDHGYDEARSAWNGQIDRYPAVIARCRSAADVAAAIAFARQRGLEISVRGGFHNTAGTAICDHGLMIDLSPLHHVEVDPATRRARVGGGATLGELDAATQMHGLAVPAGIISHTGVGGLTLGGGIGWLLPLYGLTVDNLVSAEVVTADGRRLRASADEHPDLFWALRGGGGNFGVVTEFEFRLHPVGPVVHLGLFFWGLDQGTEVLKLGRDLFATLPAHTNAMITSVNAPPAPFVPERFHFMPGYILAIVGFGSAEEHTRVLAPIREALPPLFEFMTPMPYVALQQMFDEGAPWGVSCYEKSLLLDELSDEAIAVITDHQPRKTSPLSMMEVYRFGGAYAEVGEDETAFGGSRSTRFGVFIVGLTDDPESLAAARVWVRSFWEALHQHATDAGSYVNAMADIEEDRVRAAYGPAKYERLARIKAEYDPDNVFHHNANIKPALQPI
;
A
#
# COMPACT_ATOMS: atom_id res chain seq x y z
N MET A 1 2.65 26.40 27.44
CA MET A 1 3.55 25.76 28.42
C MET A 1 3.62 24.31 28.05
N THR A 2 4.75 23.82 27.55
CA THR A 2 4.96 22.40 27.24
C THR A 2 5.00 21.65 28.58
N GLN A 3 3.97 20.85 28.85
CA GLN A 3 3.94 20.01 30.04
C GLN A 3 5.14 19.04 29.95
N ILE A 4 6.05 19.10 30.94
CA ILE A 4 7.15 18.13 31.03
C ILE A 4 6.49 16.77 31.29
N ILE A 5 6.51 15.89 30.30
CA ILE A 5 5.99 14.54 30.45
C ILE A 5 7.05 13.73 31.19
N ASP A 6 6.73 13.30 32.41
CA ASP A 6 7.58 12.35 33.14
C ASP A 6 7.44 10.97 32.49
N ILE A 7 8.50 10.52 31.82
CA ILE A 7 8.54 9.26 31.06
C ILE A 7 9.40 8.17 31.71
N GLU A 8 10.05 8.46 32.84
CA GLU A 8 11.01 7.51 33.42
C GLU A 8 10.33 6.21 33.89
N ALA A 9 9.17 6.32 34.54
CA ALA A 9 8.37 5.14 34.89
C ALA A 9 7.94 4.37 33.64
N PHE A 10 7.50 5.07 32.59
CA PHE A 10 7.11 4.45 31.33
C PHE A 10 8.30 3.76 30.64
N ARG A 11 9.48 4.38 30.65
CA ARG A 11 10.71 3.75 30.13
C ARG A 11 11.04 2.44 30.85
N ALA A 12 10.85 2.41 32.18
CA ALA A 12 11.13 1.22 33.00
C ALA A 12 10.14 0.06 32.73
N ASP A 13 8.91 0.37 32.31
CA ASP A 13 7.86 -0.61 32.03
C ASP A 13 7.98 -1.25 30.64
N LEU A 14 8.79 -0.66 29.72
CA LEU A 14 8.94 -1.17 28.36
C LEU A 14 10.09 -2.18 28.26
N SER A 15 9.87 -3.26 27.51
CA SER A 15 10.96 -4.12 27.00
C SER A 15 11.68 -3.46 25.81
N GLY A 16 11.01 -2.54 25.13
CA GLY A 16 11.54 -1.67 24.09
C GLY A 16 12.19 -0.39 24.64
N THR A 17 12.03 0.71 23.91
CA THR A 17 12.57 2.02 24.30
C THR A 17 11.54 3.14 24.09
N ALA A 18 11.59 4.19 24.91
CA ALA A 18 10.82 5.41 24.66
C ALA A 18 11.78 6.59 24.44
N LEU A 19 11.59 7.29 23.31
CA LEU A 19 12.40 8.43 22.92
C LEU A 19 11.58 9.73 23.04
N THR A 20 12.24 10.80 23.47
CA THR A 20 11.75 12.17 23.47
C THR A 20 12.68 13.05 22.66
N ARG A 21 12.23 14.27 22.35
CA ARG A 21 13.06 15.23 21.63
C ARG A 21 14.38 15.49 22.36
N GLY A 22 15.49 15.28 21.65
CA GLY A 22 16.86 15.37 22.20
C GLY A 22 17.49 14.03 22.54
N ASP A 23 16.74 12.95 22.60
CA ASP A 23 17.30 11.62 22.74
C ASP A 23 17.98 11.16 21.43
N HIS A 24 19.05 10.38 21.56
CA HIS A 24 19.72 9.79 20.40
C HIS A 24 18.76 8.87 19.65
N GLY A 25 18.69 9.02 18.32
CA GLY A 25 17.81 8.24 17.46
C GLY A 25 16.37 8.79 17.34
N TYR A 26 16.02 9.87 18.06
CA TYR A 26 14.68 10.45 17.95
C TYR A 26 14.37 10.96 16.54
N ASP A 27 15.28 11.74 15.93
CA ASP A 27 15.07 12.28 14.58
C ASP A 27 15.05 11.20 13.51
N GLU A 28 15.83 10.14 13.65
CA GLU A 28 15.76 8.97 12.77
C GLU A 28 14.42 8.25 12.92
N ALA A 29 13.96 8.02 14.16
CA ALA A 29 12.70 7.33 14.41
C ALA A 29 11.47 8.09 13.92
N ARG A 30 11.48 9.42 13.85
CA ARG A 30 10.38 10.23 13.34
C ARG A 30 10.42 10.50 11.83
N SER A 31 11.50 10.13 11.13
CA SER A 31 11.66 10.38 9.70
C SER A 31 10.76 9.44 8.89
N ALA A 32 9.76 10.00 8.20
CA ALA A 32 8.86 9.26 7.32
C ALA A 32 9.46 9.08 5.92
N TRP A 33 8.98 8.08 5.17
CA TRP A 33 9.33 7.91 3.76
C TRP A 33 9.01 9.15 2.93
N ASN A 34 7.81 9.72 3.12
CA ASN A 34 7.40 10.96 2.48
C ASN A 34 8.07 12.15 3.15
N GLY A 35 9.09 12.73 2.53
CA GLY A 35 9.93 13.80 3.07
C GLY A 35 9.22 15.11 3.38
N GLN A 36 7.97 15.32 2.88
CA GLN A 36 7.16 16.47 3.29
C GLN A 36 6.60 16.36 4.72
N ILE A 37 6.64 15.16 5.31
CA ILE A 37 6.07 14.92 6.64
C ILE A 37 7.14 15.18 7.70
N ASP A 38 7.08 16.35 8.32
CA ASP A 38 7.98 16.78 9.39
C ASP A 38 7.17 17.08 10.66
N ARG A 39 6.93 16.05 11.48
CA ARG A 39 6.17 16.13 12.72
C ARG A 39 7.02 15.72 13.92
N TYR A 40 6.62 16.18 15.09
CA TYR A 40 7.38 16.03 16.33
C TYR A 40 6.53 15.41 17.45
N PRO A 41 6.47 14.07 17.54
CA PRO A 41 5.82 13.38 18.66
C PRO A 41 6.44 13.82 20.00
N ALA A 42 5.62 13.93 21.04
CA ALA A 42 6.16 14.16 22.38
C ALA A 42 6.92 12.93 22.88
N VAL A 43 6.44 11.73 22.50
CA VAL A 43 7.06 10.44 22.83
C VAL A 43 7.00 9.51 21.63
N ILE A 44 8.09 8.78 21.36
CA ILE A 44 8.14 7.66 20.42
C ILE A 44 8.38 6.39 21.25
N ALA A 45 7.36 5.53 21.30
CA ALA A 45 7.43 4.23 21.97
C ALA A 45 7.85 3.15 20.96
N ARG A 46 9.12 2.73 20.96
CA ARG A 46 9.65 1.67 20.11
C ARG A 46 9.37 0.32 20.75
N CYS A 47 8.27 -0.30 20.34
CA CYS A 47 7.72 -1.49 20.98
C CYS A 47 8.35 -2.77 20.48
N ARG A 48 8.73 -3.68 21.38
CA ARG A 48 9.25 -5.03 21.08
C ARG A 48 8.26 -6.15 21.38
N SER A 49 7.11 -5.80 21.95
CA SER A 49 6.09 -6.76 22.34
C SER A 49 4.69 -6.13 22.32
N ALA A 50 3.65 -6.97 22.26
CA ALA A 50 2.28 -6.53 22.47
C ALA A 50 2.04 -5.93 23.87
N ALA A 51 2.89 -6.30 24.86
CA ALA A 51 2.85 -5.69 26.18
C ALA A 51 3.31 -4.22 26.15
N ASP A 52 4.38 -3.93 25.40
CA ASP A 52 4.85 -2.55 25.20
C ASP A 52 3.79 -1.70 24.51
N VAL A 53 3.11 -2.25 23.50
CA VAL A 53 2.02 -1.56 22.81
C VAL A 53 0.88 -1.23 23.77
N ALA A 54 0.46 -2.20 24.62
CA ALA A 54 -0.59 -1.97 25.61
C ALA A 54 -0.17 -0.90 26.64
N ALA A 55 1.10 -0.93 27.10
CA ALA A 55 1.65 0.08 28.00
C ALA A 55 1.69 1.46 27.36
N ALA A 56 2.06 1.56 26.08
CA ALA A 56 2.08 2.82 25.33
C ALA A 56 0.67 3.42 25.16
N ILE A 57 -0.33 2.58 24.84
CA ILE A 57 -1.74 3.01 24.76
C ILE A 57 -2.22 3.52 26.13
N ALA A 58 -1.98 2.78 27.19
CA ALA A 58 -2.37 3.18 28.56
C ALA A 58 -1.69 4.50 28.97
N PHE A 59 -0.40 4.65 28.71
CA PHE A 59 0.36 5.86 28.98
C PHE A 59 -0.22 7.09 28.24
N ALA A 60 -0.51 6.94 26.96
CA ALA A 60 -1.06 8.01 26.14
C ALA A 60 -2.47 8.42 26.62
N ARG A 61 -3.35 7.45 26.85
CA ARG A 61 -4.72 7.69 27.33
C ARG A 61 -4.77 8.37 28.68
N GLN A 62 -3.94 7.95 29.64
CA GLN A 62 -3.84 8.61 30.96
C GLN A 62 -3.42 10.07 30.90
N ARG A 63 -2.76 10.49 29.82
CA ARG A 63 -2.23 11.85 29.63
C ARG A 63 -2.99 12.64 28.56
N GLY A 64 -4.02 12.06 27.95
CA GLY A 64 -4.76 12.70 26.86
C GLY A 64 -3.90 12.99 25.62
N LEU A 65 -2.89 12.14 25.37
CA LEU A 65 -2.04 12.26 24.18
C LEU A 65 -2.71 11.59 22.98
N GLU A 66 -2.64 12.22 21.83
CA GLU A 66 -2.97 11.56 20.55
C GLU A 66 -2.06 10.37 20.30
N ILE A 67 -2.59 9.32 19.64
CA ILE A 67 -1.83 8.14 19.28
C ILE A 67 -1.73 8.03 17.76
N SER A 68 -0.51 7.91 17.25
CA SER A 68 -0.24 7.45 15.90
C SER A 68 0.52 6.13 15.92
N VAL A 69 0.40 5.33 14.86
CA VAL A 69 1.04 4.00 14.77
C VAL A 69 1.90 3.91 13.52
N ARG A 70 3.17 3.62 13.71
CA ARG A 70 4.14 3.41 12.65
C ARG A 70 4.42 1.91 12.47
N GLY A 71 4.15 1.38 11.24
CA GLY A 71 4.77 0.16 10.73
C GLY A 71 5.97 0.52 9.84
N GLY A 72 5.87 0.32 8.51
CA GLY A 72 6.93 0.69 7.55
C GLY A 72 7.03 2.18 7.20
N PHE A 73 6.17 3.03 7.74
CA PHE A 73 6.20 4.49 7.62
C PHE A 73 6.01 5.07 6.20
N HIS A 74 5.29 4.35 5.35
CA HIS A 74 5.03 4.67 3.93
C HIS A 74 3.76 5.47 3.67
N ASN A 75 2.98 5.83 4.69
CA ASN A 75 1.71 6.52 4.52
C ASN A 75 1.90 7.94 3.96
N THR A 76 1.37 8.20 2.77
CA THR A 76 1.53 9.47 2.04
C THR A 76 0.81 10.64 2.70
N ALA A 77 -0.30 10.41 3.43
CA ALA A 77 -1.01 11.42 4.21
C ALA A 77 -0.29 11.77 5.54
N GLY A 78 0.74 11.01 5.92
CA GLY A 78 1.50 11.24 7.16
C GLY A 78 0.75 10.89 8.44
N THR A 79 -0.26 10.02 8.37
CA THR A 79 -1.04 9.65 9.56
C THR A 79 -0.32 8.71 10.51
N ALA A 80 0.79 8.12 10.09
CA ALA A 80 1.60 7.25 10.94
C ALA A 80 2.42 8.00 12.01
N ILE A 81 2.36 9.33 12.02
CA ILE A 81 3.04 10.20 12.99
C ILE A 81 2.14 11.39 13.36
N CYS A 82 2.11 11.76 14.66
CA CYS A 82 1.38 12.91 15.19
C CYS A 82 2.33 13.94 15.79
N ASP A 83 1.88 15.20 15.85
CA ASP A 83 2.58 16.25 16.61
C ASP A 83 2.17 16.22 18.09
N HIS A 84 3.14 16.36 18.99
CA HIS A 84 2.92 16.48 20.43
C HIS A 84 2.20 15.30 21.11
N GLY A 85 1.90 14.22 20.36
CA GLY A 85 1.28 12.99 20.83
C GLY A 85 2.30 11.88 21.10
N LEU A 86 1.81 10.64 21.16
CA LEU A 86 2.63 9.44 21.28
C LEU A 86 2.59 8.66 19.96
N MET A 87 3.75 8.41 19.37
CA MET A 87 3.89 7.50 18.26
C MET A 87 4.29 6.11 18.76
N ILE A 88 3.44 5.10 18.48
CA ILE A 88 3.77 3.69 18.67
C ILE A 88 4.58 3.25 17.44
N ASP A 89 5.87 2.98 17.64
CA ASP A 89 6.77 2.50 16.60
C ASP A 89 6.92 0.98 16.70
N LEU A 90 6.37 0.28 15.70
CA LEU A 90 6.40 -1.17 15.59
C LEU A 90 7.65 -1.69 14.87
N SER A 91 8.55 -0.82 14.38
CA SER A 91 9.73 -1.26 13.62
C SER A 91 10.58 -2.32 14.32
N PRO A 92 10.65 -2.40 15.68
CA PRO A 92 11.35 -3.52 16.34
C PRO A 92 10.58 -4.86 16.32
N LEU A 93 9.29 -4.86 15.93
CA LEU A 93 8.46 -6.06 15.76
C LEU A 93 8.48 -6.49 14.28
N HIS A 94 9.63 -6.91 13.77
CA HIS A 94 9.83 -7.19 12.35
C HIS A 94 10.19 -8.66 12.04
N HIS A 95 9.93 -9.57 12.96
CA HIS A 95 10.16 -11.00 12.74
C HIS A 95 9.29 -11.54 11.61
N VAL A 96 9.82 -12.51 10.87
CA VAL A 96 9.11 -13.31 9.87
C VAL A 96 9.44 -14.76 10.09
N GLU A 97 8.44 -15.54 10.52
CA GLU A 97 8.56 -16.98 10.78
C GLU A 97 7.75 -17.74 9.73
N VAL A 98 8.41 -18.55 8.92
CA VAL A 98 7.77 -19.33 7.85
C VAL A 98 7.67 -20.79 8.24
N ASP A 99 6.46 -21.34 8.19
CA ASP A 99 6.21 -22.78 8.22
C ASP A 99 5.89 -23.27 6.80
N PRO A 100 6.86 -23.87 6.11
CA PRO A 100 6.66 -24.33 4.74
C PRO A 100 5.75 -25.57 4.65
N ALA A 101 5.61 -26.34 5.73
CA ALA A 101 4.76 -27.52 5.75
C ALA A 101 3.27 -27.14 5.73
N THR A 102 2.90 -26.14 6.50
CA THR A 102 1.52 -25.60 6.53
C THR A 102 1.31 -24.47 5.54
N ARG A 103 2.37 -23.97 4.89
CA ARG A 103 2.39 -22.77 4.04
C ARG A 103 1.80 -21.56 4.77
N ARG A 104 2.36 -21.27 5.94
CA ARG A 104 1.99 -20.12 6.77
C ARG A 104 3.21 -19.26 7.05
N ALA A 105 2.99 -17.97 7.22
CA ALA A 105 3.98 -17.07 7.76
C ALA A 105 3.37 -16.25 8.89
N ARG A 106 4.09 -16.16 10.02
CA ARG A 106 3.81 -15.22 11.11
C ARG A 106 4.75 -14.04 10.95
N VAL A 107 4.18 -12.84 10.91
CA VAL A 107 4.88 -11.62 10.51
C VAL A 107 4.59 -10.51 11.50
N GLY A 108 5.61 -9.94 12.09
CA GLY A 108 5.50 -8.80 13.01
C GLY A 108 4.92 -7.55 12.33
N GLY A 109 4.15 -6.76 13.07
CA GLY A 109 3.45 -5.57 12.57
C GLY A 109 4.36 -4.46 12.03
N GLY A 110 5.65 -4.49 12.36
CA GLY A 110 6.67 -3.57 11.88
C GLY A 110 7.54 -4.10 10.73
N ALA A 111 7.33 -5.34 10.28
CA ALA A 111 8.09 -5.92 9.18
C ALA A 111 7.86 -5.18 7.86
N THR A 112 8.88 -5.19 7.00
CA THR A 112 8.82 -4.69 5.63
C THR A 112 8.46 -5.81 4.65
N LEU A 113 8.01 -5.44 3.45
CA LEU A 113 7.72 -6.39 2.38
C LEU A 113 9.00 -7.13 1.94
N GLY A 114 10.14 -6.44 1.91
CA GLY A 114 11.42 -7.06 1.56
C GLY A 114 11.86 -8.14 2.55
N GLU A 115 11.63 -7.94 3.86
CA GLU A 115 11.88 -8.97 4.88
C GLU A 115 10.94 -10.17 4.70
N LEU A 116 9.67 -9.92 4.41
CA LEU A 116 8.68 -10.96 4.14
C LEU A 116 9.03 -11.77 2.89
N ASP A 117 9.32 -11.09 1.78
CA ASP A 117 9.68 -11.74 0.52
C ASP A 117 10.98 -12.55 0.64
N ALA A 118 12.00 -12.00 1.30
CA ALA A 118 13.26 -12.70 1.52
C ALA A 118 13.07 -13.99 2.33
N ALA A 119 12.29 -13.94 3.41
CA ALA A 119 12.04 -15.10 4.26
C ALA A 119 11.19 -16.18 3.55
N THR A 120 10.13 -15.79 2.86
CA THR A 120 9.23 -16.73 2.19
C THR A 120 9.88 -17.38 0.97
N GLN A 121 10.71 -16.63 0.23
CA GLN A 121 11.40 -17.12 -0.96
C GLN A 121 12.51 -18.14 -0.65
N MET A 122 13.01 -18.21 0.58
CA MET A 122 13.87 -19.34 1.02
C MET A 122 13.17 -20.71 0.86
N HIS A 123 11.85 -20.71 0.77
CA HIS A 123 11.00 -21.89 0.64
C HIS A 123 10.24 -21.95 -0.71
N GLY A 124 10.53 -21.04 -1.65
CA GLY A 124 9.80 -20.95 -2.92
C GLY A 124 8.33 -20.55 -2.73
N LEU A 125 8.05 -19.80 -1.67
CA LEU A 125 6.71 -19.36 -1.29
C LEU A 125 6.63 -17.82 -1.33
N ALA A 126 5.41 -17.27 -1.51
CA ALA A 126 5.12 -15.86 -1.38
C ALA A 126 3.67 -15.62 -0.90
N VAL A 127 3.41 -14.43 -0.42
CA VAL A 127 2.06 -13.88 -0.22
C VAL A 127 1.90 -12.67 -1.13
N PRO A 128 0.68 -12.39 -1.69
CA PRO A 128 0.44 -11.13 -2.39
C PRO A 128 0.82 -9.93 -1.52
N ALA A 129 1.63 -9.04 -2.07
CA ALA A 129 2.13 -7.85 -1.39
C ALA A 129 2.36 -6.71 -2.40
N GLY A 130 2.68 -5.51 -1.91
CA GLY A 130 3.01 -4.36 -2.76
C GLY A 130 4.33 -4.55 -3.52
N ILE A 131 4.66 -3.57 -4.36
CA ILE A 131 5.78 -3.64 -5.31
C ILE A 131 6.98 -2.77 -4.91
N ILE A 132 6.98 -2.22 -3.70
CA ILE A 132 8.09 -1.45 -3.10
C ILE A 132 8.53 -2.17 -1.84
N SER A 133 9.76 -2.68 -1.80
CA SER A 133 10.21 -3.63 -0.78
C SER A 133 10.31 -3.04 0.63
N HIS A 134 10.59 -1.76 0.76
CA HIS A 134 10.67 -1.06 2.05
C HIS A 134 9.32 -0.55 2.58
N THR A 135 8.19 -0.86 1.90
CA THR A 135 6.84 -0.64 2.44
C THR A 135 6.58 -1.58 3.61
N GLY A 136 5.87 -1.10 4.63
CA GLY A 136 5.51 -1.93 5.78
C GLY A 136 4.36 -2.88 5.51
N VAL A 137 4.51 -4.12 5.98
CA VAL A 137 3.49 -5.17 5.89
C VAL A 137 2.18 -4.72 6.55
N GLY A 138 2.27 -4.09 7.74
CA GLY A 138 1.09 -3.77 8.56
C GLY A 138 0.13 -2.82 7.87
N GLY A 139 0.59 -1.61 7.51
CA GLY A 139 -0.27 -0.59 6.88
C GLY A 139 -0.78 -1.03 5.52
N LEU A 140 0.06 -1.67 4.71
CA LEU A 140 -0.33 -2.19 3.41
C LEU A 140 -1.46 -3.23 3.55
N THR A 141 -1.29 -4.22 4.41
CA THR A 141 -2.28 -5.28 4.64
C THR A 141 -3.60 -4.73 5.11
N LEU A 142 -3.60 -3.89 6.15
CA LEU A 142 -4.84 -3.38 6.77
C LEU A 142 -5.71 -2.58 5.79
N GLY A 143 -5.15 -1.98 4.75
CA GLY A 143 -5.90 -1.28 3.71
C GLY A 143 -6.26 -2.14 2.48
N GLY A 144 -5.70 -3.34 2.35
CA GLY A 144 -5.94 -4.23 1.21
C GLY A 144 -4.68 -4.94 0.71
N GLY A 145 -3.74 -4.20 0.13
CA GLY A 145 -2.48 -4.70 -0.44
C GLY A 145 -2.60 -5.17 -1.89
N ILE A 146 -2.10 -4.34 -2.81
CA ILE A 146 -2.13 -4.55 -4.26
C ILE A 146 -0.71 -4.77 -4.77
N GLY A 147 -0.51 -5.72 -5.67
CA GLY A 147 0.78 -5.96 -6.31
C GLY A 147 0.75 -7.04 -7.39
N TRP A 148 1.92 -7.58 -7.74
CA TRP A 148 2.08 -8.48 -8.88
C TRP A 148 1.25 -9.77 -8.79
N LEU A 149 1.01 -10.29 -7.60
CA LEU A 149 0.28 -11.54 -7.40
C LEU A 149 -1.25 -11.35 -7.30
N LEU A 150 -1.77 -10.14 -7.51
CA LEU A 150 -3.20 -9.83 -7.39
C LEU A 150 -4.11 -10.74 -8.23
N PRO A 151 -3.86 -10.97 -9.53
CA PRO A 151 -4.71 -11.86 -10.33
C PRO A 151 -4.61 -13.33 -9.95
N LEU A 152 -3.50 -13.76 -9.31
CA LEU A 152 -3.26 -15.13 -8.95
C LEU A 152 -3.89 -15.50 -7.61
N TYR A 153 -3.79 -14.60 -6.63
CA TYR A 153 -4.08 -14.94 -5.23
C TYR A 153 -4.86 -13.82 -4.49
N GLY A 154 -5.37 -12.81 -5.19
CA GLY A 154 -6.13 -11.70 -4.60
C GLY A 154 -5.25 -10.66 -3.91
N LEU A 155 -5.87 -9.87 -3.06
CA LEU A 155 -5.21 -8.87 -2.22
C LEU A 155 -4.40 -9.54 -1.10
N THR A 156 -3.50 -8.79 -0.45
CA THR A 156 -2.82 -9.25 0.76
C THR A 156 -3.82 -9.67 1.85
N VAL A 157 -4.89 -8.91 2.06
CA VAL A 157 -5.95 -9.21 3.04
C VAL A 157 -6.73 -10.49 2.76
N ASP A 158 -6.82 -10.91 1.49
CA ASP A 158 -7.51 -12.15 1.10
C ASP A 158 -6.71 -13.40 1.55
N ASN A 159 -5.44 -13.20 1.87
CA ASN A 159 -4.52 -14.23 2.34
C ASN A 159 -4.23 -14.15 3.85
N LEU A 160 -4.84 -13.18 4.56
CA LEU A 160 -4.75 -13.10 6.01
C LEU A 160 -5.56 -14.25 6.65
N VAL A 161 -4.96 -14.92 7.62
CA VAL A 161 -5.55 -16.04 8.37
C VAL A 161 -5.94 -15.62 9.75
N SER A 162 -5.08 -14.87 10.43
CA SER A 162 -5.34 -14.30 11.74
C SER A 162 -4.45 -13.07 11.99
N ALA A 163 -4.80 -12.28 13.01
CA ALA A 163 -4.02 -11.16 13.48
C ALA A 163 -4.06 -11.07 15.01
N GLU A 164 -2.91 -10.75 15.62
CA GLU A 164 -2.82 -10.39 17.04
C GLU A 164 -2.99 -8.87 17.17
N VAL A 165 -3.97 -8.44 17.96
CA VAL A 165 -4.39 -7.04 18.05
C VAL A 165 -4.35 -6.55 19.49
N VAL A 166 -3.82 -5.35 19.72
CA VAL A 166 -3.98 -4.62 20.98
C VAL A 166 -5.03 -3.53 20.80
N THR A 167 -6.14 -3.65 21.50
CA THR A 167 -7.29 -2.74 21.42
C THR A 167 -7.08 -1.45 22.23
N ALA A 168 -7.96 -0.47 22.07
CA ALA A 168 -7.88 0.84 22.74
C ALA A 168 -7.91 0.76 24.28
N ASP A 169 -8.51 -0.28 24.85
CA ASP A 169 -8.52 -0.57 26.28
C ASP A 169 -7.34 -1.44 26.74
N GLY A 170 -6.40 -1.77 25.85
CA GLY A 170 -5.18 -2.53 26.15
C GLY A 170 -5.36 -4.05 26.15
N ARG A 171 -6.55 -4.60 25.82
CA ARG A 171 -6.72 -6.04 25.66
C ARG A 171 -5.93 -6.55 24.47
N ARG A 172 -5.38 -7.75 24.58
CA ARG A 172 -4.74 -8.49 23.49
C ARG A 172 -5.72 -9.53 22.98
N LEU A 173 -6.04 -9.46 21.72
CA LEU A 173 -7.02 -10.32 21.07
C LEU A 173 -6.41 -10.96 19.85
N ARG A 174 -6.78 -12.23 19.61
CA ARG A 174 -6.56 -12.86 18.31
C ARG A 174 -7.84 -12.71 17.50
N ALA A 175 -7.71 -12.14 16.29
CA ALA A 175 -8.81 -12.02 15.34
C ALA A 175 -8.61 -13.01 14.20
N SER A 176 -9.61 -13.86 13.94
CA SER A 176 -9.62 -14.88 12.87
C SER A 176 -11.07 -15.15 12.43
N ALA A 177 -11.25 -16.06 11.48
CA ALA A 177 -12.59 -16.47 11.06
C ALA A 177 -13.42 -17.08 12.20
N ASP A 178 -12.76 -17.71 13.19
CA ASP A 178 -13.40 -18.43 14.30
C ASP A 178 -13.34 -17.66 15.62
N GLU A 179 -12.52 -16.63 15.71
CA GLU A 179 -12.31 -15.84 16.93
C GLU A 179 -12.37 -14.34 16.60
N HIS A 180 -13.30 -13.60 17.20
CA HIS A 180 -13.58 -12.20 16.87
C HIS A 180 -13.79 -11.93 15.37
N PRO A 181 -14.73 -12.65 14.72
CA PRO A 181 -14.86 -12.63 13.25
C PRO A 181 -15.22 -11.27 12.67
N ASP A 182 -15.96 -10.42 13.40
CA ASP A 182 -16.27 -9.06 12.95
C ASP A 182 -15.04 -8.15 13.00
N LEU A 183 -14.21 -8.27 14.05
CA LEU A 183 -12.90 -7.58 14.09
C LEU A 183 -12.02 -8.07 12.96
N PHE A 184 -11.94 -9.38 12.72
CA PHE A 184 -11.19 -9.96 11.62
C PHE A 184 -11.66 -9.45 10.25
N TRP A 185 -12.97 -9.35 10.06
CA TRP A 185 -13.55 -8.75 8.85
C TRP A 185 -13.10 -7.28 8.70
N ALA A 186 -13.18 -6.49 9.77
CA ALA A 186 -12.84 -5.08 9.78
C ALA A 186 -11.34 -4.83 9.50
N LEU A 187 -10.44 -5.67 10.03
CA LEU A 187 -8.99 -5.60 9.77
C LEU A 187 -8.62 -5.90 8.32
N ARG A 188 -9.50 -6.58 7.58
CA ARG A 188 -9.28 -6.91 6.18
C ARG A 188 -9.76 -5.81 5.23
N GLY A 189 -9.19 -4.59 5.36
CA GLY A 189 -9.47 -3.44 4.50
C GLY A 189 -9.90 -2.17 5.25
N GLY A 190 -10.33 -2.28 6.51
CA GLY A 190 -10.78 -1.13 7.31
C GLY A 190 -9.67 -0.29 7.94
N GLY A 191 -8.39 -0.60 7.62
CA GLY A 191 -7.25 0.17 8.12
C GLY A 191 -6.95 -0.03 9.60
N GLY A 192 -6.16 0.87 10.16
CA GLY A 192 -5.72 0.86 11.57
C GLY A 192 -6.74 1.41 12.57
N ASN A 193 -8.03 1.29 12.30
CA ASN A 193 -9.08 1.92 13.10
C ASN A 193 -9.46 1.18 14.40
N PHE A 194 -9.14 -0.11 14.51
CA PHE A 194 -9.73 -1.01 15.52
C PHE A 194 -8.75 -1.44 16.60
N GLY A 195 -7.49 -1.10 16.46
CA GLY A 195 -6.40 -1.49 17.35
C GLY A 195 -5.06 -1.51 16.63
N VAL A 196 -4.02 -1.81 17.38
CA VAL A 196 -2.65 -1.98 16.86
C VAL A 196 -2.40 -3.45 16.60
N VAL A 197 -2.21 -3.82 15.34
CA VAL A 197 -1.85 -5.19 14.97
C VAL A 197 -0.35 -5.41 15.20
N THR A 198 -0.02 -6.32 16.08
CA THR A 198 1.36 -6.63 16.45
C THR A 198 1.93 -7.82 15.68
N GLU A 199 1.08 -8.71 15.19
CA GLU A 199 1.45 -9.86 14.36
C GLU A 199 0.33 -10.22 13.39
N PHE A 200 0.70 -10.62 12.18
CA PHE A 200 -0.17 -11.15 11.14
C PHE A 200 0.20 -12.61 10.85
N GLU A 201 -0.79 -13.46 10.57
CA GLU A 201 -0.58 -14.80 10.04
C GLU A 201 -1.13 -14.87 8.61
N PHE A 202 -0.27 -15.19 7.64
CA PHE A 202 -0.64 -15.27 6.23
C PHE A 202 -0.63 -16.69 5.69
N ARG A 203 -1.52 -16.96 4.73
CA ARG A 203 -1.42 -18.09 3.81
C ARG A 203 -0.38 -17.78 2.75
N LEU A 204 0.51 -18.71 2.48
CA LEU A 204 1.54 -18.61 1.45
C LEU A 204 1.21 -19.48 0.23
N HIS A 205 1.70 -19.06 -0.91
CA HIS A 205 1.51 -19.71 -2.19
C HIS A 205 2.85 -20.05 -2.85
N PRO A 206 2.97 -21.15 -3.61
CA PRO A 206 4.15 -21.45 -4.40
C PRO A 206 4.35 -20.38 -5.49
N VAL A 207 5.48 -19.67 -5.43
CA VAL A 207 5.87 -18.63 -6.40
C VAL A 207 7.38 -18.65 -6.55
N GLY A 208 7.88 -18.54 -7.77
CA GLY A 208 9.30 -18.44 -8.02
C GLY A 208 10.03 -19.79 -7.92
N PRO A 209 11.35 -19.79 -7.62
CA PRO A 209 12.17 -18.62 -7.31
C PRO A 209 12.41 -17.69 -8.50
N VAL A 210 12.20 -18.16 -9.75
CA VAL A 210 12.37 -17.39 -10.98
C VAL A 210 11.00 -17.01 -11.55
N VAL A 211 10.88 -15.75 -11.95
CA VAL A 211 9.75 -15.18 -12.69
C VAL A 211 10.27 -14.55 -13.99
N HIS A 212 9.37 -14.26 -14.91
CA HIS A 212 9.73 -13.75 -16.23
C HIS A 212 9.18 -12.34 -16.40
N LEU A 213 10.07 -11.36 -16.61
CA LEU A 213 9.72 -9.97 -16.86
C LEU A 213 9.82 -9.65 -18.35
N GLY A 214 8.81 -8.94 -18.87
CA GLY A 214 8.84 -8.27 -20.16
C GLY A 214 8.49 -6.80 -20.00
N LEU A 215 9.35 -5.90 -20.47
CA LEU A 215 9.13 -4.46 -20.52
C LEU A 215 9.11 -4.00 -21.96
N PHE A 216 8.12 -3.19 -22.31
CA PHE A 216 7.99 -2.55 -23.62
C PHE A 216 7.82 -1.06 -23.41
N PHE A 217 8.56 -0.24 -24.16
CA PHE A 217 8.53 1.21 -24.01
C PHE A 217 8.11 1.91 -25.30
N TRP A 218 7.24 2.90 -25.18
CA TRP A 218 6.77 3.79 -26.25
C TRP A 218 6.82 5.24 -25.82
N GLY A 219 6.90 6.16 -26.79
CA GLY A 219 6.83 7.60 -26.53
C GLY A 219 5.41 8.05 -26.12
N LEU A 220 5.33 9.27 -25.59
CA LEU A 220 4.03 9.86 -25.19
C LEU A 220 3.04 10.00 -26.37
N ASP A 221 3.54 10.18 -27.58
CA ASP A 221 2.75 10.30 -28.80
C ASP A 221 1.97 9.03 -29.15
N GLN A 222 2.41 7.87 -28.63
CA GLN A 222 1.73 6.58 -28.81
C GLN A 222 0.83 6.20 -27.61
N GLY A 223 0.58 7.12 -26.67
CA GLY A 223 -0.12 6.81 -25.42
C GLY A 223 -1.52 6.23 -25.62
N THR A 224 -2.28 6.71 -26.61
CA THR A 224 -3.63 6.18 -26.91
C THR A 224 -3.56 4.73 -27.36
N GLU A 225 -2.63 4.41 -28.26
CA GLU A 225 -2.44 3.05 -28.79
C GLU A 225 -1.96 2.09 -27.70
N VAL A 226 -1.01 2.53 -26.85
CA VAL A 226 -0.49 1.74 -25.73
C VAL A 226 -1.58 1.41 -24.71
N LEU A 227 -2.39 2.40 -24.33
CA LEU A 227 -3.47 2.20 -23.35
C LEU A 227 -4.58 1.30 -23.91
N LYS A 228 -4.93 1.43 -25.19
CA LYS A 228 -5.88 0.53 -25.87
C LYS A 228 -5.31 -0.89 -25.95
N LEU A 229 -4.06 -1.04 -26.36
CA LEU A 229 -3.38 -2.33 -26.40
C LEU A 229 -3.38 -2.99 -25.02
N GLY A 230 -3.02 -2.24 -23.97
CA GLY A 230 -3.02 -2.75 -22.60
C GLY A 230 -4.41 -3.14 -22.11
N ARG A 231 -5.43 -2.31 -22.35
CA ARG A 231 -6.83 -2.62 -22.03
C ARG A 231 -7.27 -3.97 -22.61
N ASP A 232 -7.03 -4.15 -23.91
CA ASP A 232 -7.46 -5.33 -24.64
C ASP A 232 -6.65 -6.57 -24.20
N LEU A 233 -5.34 -6.39 -23.95
CA LEU A 233 -4.45 -7.41 -23.43
C LEU A 233 -4.85 -7.87 -22.03
N PHE A 234 -5.14 -6.93 -21.11
CA PHE A 234 -5.49 -7.26 -19.71
C PHE A 234 -6.70 -8.18 -19.60
N ALA A 235 -7.66 -8.06 -20.54
CA ALA A 235 -8.84 -8.90 -20.59
C ALA A 235 -8.53 -10.37 -20.97
N THR A 236 -7.41 -10.62 -21.65
CA THR A 236 -7.07 -11.92 -22.25
C THR A 236 -5.86 -12.60 -21.63
N LEU A 237 -5.12 -11.91 -20.73
CA LEU A 237 -3.96 -12.46 -20.09
C LEU A 237 -4.30 -13.72 -19.27
N PRO A 238 -3.47 -14.78 -19.33
CA PRO A 238 -3.61 -15.95 -18.49
C PRO A 238 -3.60 -15.62 -16.99
N ALA A 239 -4.20 -16.49 -16.18
CA ALA A 239 -4.27 -16.29 -14.73
C ALA A 239 -2.88 -16.19 -14.06
N HIS A 240 -1.87 -16.91 -14.57
CA HIS A 240 -0.49 -16.91 -14.07
C HIS A 240 0.37 -15.77 -14.67
N THR A 241 -0.26 -14.71 -15.19
CA THR A 241 0.43 -13.55 -15.75
C THR A 241 -0.22 -12.28 -15.20
N ASN A 242 0.58 -11.32 -14.78
CA ASN A 242 0.08 -9.98 -14.47
C ASN A 242 0.75 -8.94 -15.35
N ALA A 243 0.10 -7.77 -15.46
CA ALA A 243 0.61 -6.66 -16.24
C ALA A 243 0.23 -5.32 -15.62
N MET A 244 1.05 -4.30 -15.89
CA MET A 244 0.84 -2.92 -15.48
C MET A 244 1.29 -1.99 -16.59
N ILE A 245 0.54 -0.93 -16.83
CA ILE A 245 1.01 0.19 -17.66
C ILE A 245 1.44 1.30 -16.71
N THR A 246 2.62 1.86 -16.93
CA THR A 246 3.06 3.05 -16.20
C THR A 246 3.57 4.11 -17.17
N SER A 247 3.29 5.38 -16.87
CA SER A 247 3.91 6.48 -17.58
C SER A 247 5.07 7.04 -16.75
N VAL A 248 6.28 6.96 -17.30
CA VAL A 248 7.52 7.34 -16.62
C VAL A 248 8.47 8.06 -17.57
N ASN A 249 9.53 8.64 -17.03
CA ASN A 249 10.72 8.95 -17.84
C ASN A 249 11.63 7.70 -17.82
N ALA A 250 12.04 7.24 -19.00
CA ALA A 250 12.91 6.07 -19.12
C ALA A 250 14.17 6.24 -18.28
N PRO A 251 14.49 5.31 -17.35
CA PRO A 251 15.65 5.46 -16.46
C PRO A 251 16.97 5.32 -17.22
N PRO A 252 18.07 5.90 -16.72
CA PRO A 252 19.42 5.71 -17.30
C PRO A 252 19.98 4.34 -16.88
N ALA A 253 19.23 3.26 -17.16
CA ALA A 253 19.60 1.89 -16.79
C ALA A 253 20.30 1.17 -17.95
N PRO A 254 21.15 0.16 -17.68
CA PRO A 254 21.93 -0.53 -18.72
C PRO A 254 21.08 -1.21 -19.82
N PHE A 255 19.83 -1.55 -19.51
CA PHE A 255 18.89 -2.16 -20.46
C PHE A 255 18.15 -1.14 -21.34
N VAL A 256 18.27 0.17 -21.04
CA VAL A 256 17.66 1.25 -21.82
C VAL A 256 18.71 1.81 -22.77
N PRO A 257 18.46 1.86 -24.09
CA PRO A 257 19.41 2.52 -25.03
C PRO A 257 19.60 3.99 -24.67
N GLU A 258 20.84 4.49 -24.63
CA GLU A 258 21.21 5.83 -24.16
C GLU A 258 20.39 6.96 -24.80
N ARG A 259 20.04 6.83 -26.09
CA ARG A 259 19.20 7.81 -26.80
C ARG A 259 17.79 7.99 -26.23
N PHE A 260 17.34 7.08 -25.37
CA PHE A 260 16.01 7.12 -24.73
C PHE A 260 16.09 7.47 -23.24
N HIS A 261 17.29 7.62 -22.66
CA HIS A 261 17.42 8.02 -21.27
C HIS A 261 16.66 9.32 -20.98
N PHE A 262 15.89 9.33 -19.92
CA PHE A 262 15.03 10.43 -19.48
C PHE A 262 13.88 10.80 -20.43
N MET A 263 13.69 10.06 -21.53
CA MET A 263 12.58 10.27 -22.45
C MET A 263 11.25 9.93 -21.74
N PRO A 264 10.27 10.86 -21.72
CA PRO A 264 8.95 10.55 -21.18
C PRO A 264 8.20 9.60 -22.12
N GLY A 265 7.50 8.64 -21.54
CA GLY A 265 6.76 7.64 -22.31
C GLY A 265 5.97 6.70 -21.45
N TYR A 266 5.52 5.61 -22.05
CA TYR A 266 4.75 4.55 -21.41
C TYR A 266 5.53 3.25 -21.42
N ILE A 267 5.50 2.55 -20.28
CA ILE A 267 5.98 1.18 -20.13
C ILE A 267 4.77 0.28 -19.96
N LEU A 268 4.70 -0.80 -20.73
CA LEU A 268 3.90 -1.97 -20.42
C LEU A 268 4.82 -3.02 -19.81
N ALA A 269 4.64 -3.28 -18.51
CA ALA A 269 5.35 -4.30 -17.77
C ALA A 269 4.47 -5.56 -17.69
N ILE A 270 5.02 -6.71 -18.05
CA ILE A 270 4.32 -8.01 -17.99
C ILE A 270 5.18 -8.98 -17.22
N VAL A 271 4.58 -9.60 -16.21
CA VAL A 271 5.24 -10.58 -15.35
C VAL A 271 4.55 -11.93 -15.51
N GLY A 272 5.30 -12.93 -15.94
CA GLY A 272 4.87 -14.33 -16.02
C GLY A 272 5.38 -15.12 -14.84
N PHE A 273 4.48 -15.85 -14.19
CA PHE A 273 4.76 -16.77 -13.07
C PHE A 273 4.72 -18.25 -13.49
N GLY A 274 4.56 -18.49 -14.79
CA GLY A 274 4.62 -19.82 -15.44
C GLY A 274 5.96 -20.06 -16.11
N SER A 275 5.96 -20.88 -17.19
CA SER A 275 7.18 -21.18 -17.94
C SER A 275 7.62 -20.04 -18.87
N ALA A 276 8.92 -20.05 -19.25
CA ALA A 276 9.48 -19.10 -20.19
C ALA A 276 8.79 -19.15 -21.57
N GLU A 277 8.40 -20.36 -22.01
CA GLU A 277 7.69 -20.57 -23.27
C GLU A 277 6.28 -19.96 -23.24
N GLU A 278 5.57 -20.07 -22.12
CA GLU A 278 4.26 -19.42 -21.94
C GLU A 278 4.41 -17.91 -21.95
N HIS A 279 5.39 -17.37 -21.23
CA HIS A 279 5.68 -15.95 -21.22
C HIS A 279 5.99 -15.42 -22.61
N THR A 280 6.86 -16.11 -23.37
CA THR A 280 7.20 -15.75 -24.75
C THR A 280 5.96 -15.69 -25.65
N ARG A 281 5.05 -16.67 -25.51
CA ARG A 281 3.78 -16.68 -26.28
C ARG A 281 2.86 -15.50 -25.94
N VAL A 282 2.83 -15.09 -24.67
CA VAL A 282 2.06 -13.92 -24.23
C VAL A 282 2.63 -12.61 -24.81
N LEU A 283 3.95 -12.52 -24.93
CA LEU A 283 4.62 -11.30 -25.39
C LEU A 283 4.64 -11.12 -26.92
N ALA A 284 4.59 -12.21 -27.69
CA ALA A 284 4.72 -12.16 -29.15
C ALA A 284 3.70 -11.24 -29.85
N PRO A 285 2.38 -11.29 -29.52
CA PRO A 285 1.38 -10.44 -30.17
C PRO A 285 1.57 -8.93 -29.92
N ILE A 286 2.24 -8.56 -28.81
CA ILE A 286 2.45 -7.15 -28.45
C ILE A 286 3.34 -6.45 -29.47
N ARG A 287 4.45 -7.10 -29.87
CA ARG A 287 5.40 -6.58 -30.85
C ARG A 287 4.78 -6.40 -32.24
N GLU A 288 3.87 -7.31 -32.59
CA GLU A 288 3.18 -7.29 -33.88
C GLU A 288 2.12 -6.19 -33.91
N ALA A 289 1.39 -6.00 -32.79
CA ALA A 289 0.32 -5.02 -32.70
C ALA A 289 0.84 -3.58 -32.63
N LEU A 290 1.89 -3.34 -31.84
CA LEU A 290 2.47 -2.00 -31.65
C LEU A 290 3.98 -2.13 -31.40
N PRO A 291 4.85 -1.93 -32.43
CA PRO A 291 6.28 -2.03 -32.27
C PRO A 291 6.83 -1.02 -31.23
N PRO A 292 7.53 -1.48 -30.15
CA PRO A 292 8.07 -0.58 -29.14
C PRO A 292 9.34 0.14 -29.62
N LEU A 293 9.69 1.26 -28.98
CA LEU A 293 10.97 1.94 -29.19
C LEU A 293 12.16 1.11 -28.67
N PHE A 294 11.95 0.42 -27.57
CA PHE A 294 12.83 -0.63 -27.06
C PHE A 294 12.03 -1.60 -26.18
N GLU A 295 12.62 -2.75 -25.95
CA GLU A 295 12.07 -3.78 -25.08
C GLU A 295 13.19 -4.41 -24.25
N PHE A 296 12.81 -4.96 -23.08
CA PHE A 296 13.70 -5.70 -22.22
C PHE A 296 13.00 -6.95 -21.67
N MET A 297 13.65 -8.09 -21.82
CA MET A 297 13.12 -9.37 -21.38
C MET A 297 14.16 -10.10 -20.55
N THR A 298 13.75 -10.55 -19.36
CA THR A 298 14.67 -11.28 -18.48
C THR A 298 13.92 -12.24 -17.55
N PRO A 299 14.46 -13.44 -17.34
CA PRO A 299 14.14 -14.18 -16.12
C PRO A 299 14.84 -13.48 -14.94
N MET A 300 14.17 -13.42 -13.81
CA MET A 300 14.73 -12.81 -12.60
C MET A 300 14.19 -13.48 -11.33
N PRO A 301 14.92 -13.41 -10.20
CA PRO A 301 14.37 -13.84 -8.91
C PRO A 301 13.13 -13.03 -8.55
N TYR A 302 12.13 -13.68 -7.92
CA TYR A 302 10.93 -12.97 -7.45
C TYR A 302 11.27 -11.81 -6.49
N VAL A 303 12.26 -11.99 -5.60
CA VAL A 303 12.72 -10.92 -4.71
C VAL A 303 13.23 -9.71 -5.50
N ALA A 304 13.97 -9.93 -6.59
CA ALA A 304 14.47 -8.84 -7.43
C ALA A 304 13.33 -8.13 -8.18
N LEU A 305 12.26 -8.84 -8.57
CA LEU A 305 11.05 -8.22 -9.12
C LEU A 305 10.40 -7.28 -8.11
N GLN A 306 10.28 -7.71 -6.84
CA GLN A 306 9.68 -6.94 -5.75
C GLN A 306 10.49 -5.71 -5.34
N GLN A 307 11.78 -5.66 -5.68
CA GLN A 307 12.69 -4.55 -5.43
C GLN A 307 12.89 -3.62 -6.63
N MET A 308 12.31 -3.97 -7.78
CA MET A 308 12.59 -3.30 -9.05
C MET A 308 12.29 -1.80 -9.05
N PHE A 309 11.32 -1.36 -8.24
CA PHE A 309 10.90 0.04 -8.16
C PHE A 309 11.44 0.80 -6.94
N ASP A 310 12.24 0.18 -6.09
CA ASP A 310 12.74 0.80 -4.85
C ASP A 310 13.55 2.08 -5.14
N GLU A 311 14.41 2.06 -6.18
CA GLU A 311 15.18 3.22 -6.60
C GLU A 311 14.30 4.38 -7.12
N GLY A 312 13.11 4.08 -7.64
CA GLY A 312 12.12 5.06 -8.09
C GLY A 312 11.32 5.69 -6.95
N ALA A 313 11.38 5.14 -5.75
CA ALA A 313 10.66 5.58 -4.57
C ALA A 313 11.58 5.74 -3.33
N PRO A 314 12.71 6.49 -3.42
CA PRO A 314 13.67 6.58 -2.33
C PRO A 314 13.09 7.31 -1.11
N TRP A 315 13.68 7.06 0.06
CA TRP A 315 13.34 7.79 1.28
C TRP A 315 13.65 9.28 1.14
N GLY A 316 12.75 10.11 1.67
CA GLY A 316 12.90 11.56 1.68
C GLY A 316 12.30 12.27 0.47
N VAL A 317 11.78 11.54 -0.52
CA VAL A 317 11.02 12.17 -1.61
C VAL A 317 9.73 12.79 -1.10
N SER A 318 9.31 13.89 -1.71
CA SER A 318 8.01 14.49 -1.47
C SER A 318 6.97 13.82 -2.36
N CYS A 319 5.90 13.31 -1.77
CA CYS A 319 4.85 12.57 -2.46
C CYS A 319 3.45 13.11 -2.17
N TYR A 320 2.65 13.19 -3.22
CA TYR A 320 1.20 13.37 -3.15
C TYR A 320 0.54 12.46 -4.19
N GLU A 321 -0.38 11.60 -3.75
CA GLU A 321 -0.99 10.61 -4.64
C GLU A 321 -2.50 10.54 -4.49
N LYS A 322 -3.15 10.09 -5.54
CA LYS A 322 -4.57 9.74 -5.57
C LYS A 322 -4.78 8.51 -6.44
N SER A 323 -5.76 7.71 -6.08
CA SER A 323 -6.14 6.53 -6.85
C SER A 323 -7.60 6.58 -7.30
N LEU A 324 -7.89 5.80 -8.31
CA LEU A 324 -9.22 5.55 -8.85
C LEU A 324 -9.36 4.07 -9.21
N LEU A 325 -10.55 3.53 -9.02
CA LEU A 325 -10.91 2.19 -9.44
C LEU A 325 -11.91 2.30 -10.61
N LEU A 326 -11.61 1.61 -11.71
CA LEU A 326 -12.39 1.65 -12.93
C LEU A 326 -12.85 0.24 -13.31
N ASP A 327 -14.12 0.08 -13.68
CA ASP A 327 -14.62 -1.18 -14.26
C ASP A 327 -14.23 -1.28 -15.74
N GLU A 328 -14.05 -0.14 -16.40
CA GLU A 328 -13.67 -0.04 -17.80
C GLU A 328 -12.66 1.09 -18.01
N LEU A 329 -11.66 0.84 -18.85
CA LEU A 329 -10.74 1.86 -19.35
C LEU A 329 -11.28 2.34 -20.72
N SER A 330 -12.32 3.19 -20.71
CA SER A 330 -12.98 3.68 -21.89
C SER A 330 -12.07 4.54 -22.78
N ASP A 331 -12.47 4.78 -24.05
CA ASP A 331 -11.70 5.66 -24.94
C ASP A 331 -11.65 7.10 -24.41
N GLU A 332 -12.70 7.55 -23.71
CA GLU A 332 -12.74 8.86 -23.04
C GLU A 332 -11.79 8.91 -21.84
N ALA A 333 -11.73 7.87 -21.02
CA ALA A 333 -10.76 7.77 -19.92
C ALA A 333 -9.32 7.76 -20.46
N ILE A 334 -9.07 7.04 -21.57
CA ILE A 334 -7.77 7.03 -22.24
C ILE A 334 -7.42 8.44 -22.75
N ALA A 335 -8.37 9.18 -23.33
CA ALA A 335 -8.14 10.55 -23.79
C ALA A 335 -7.77 11.48 -22.63
N VAL A 336 -8.41 11.35 -21.46
CA VAL A 336 -8.04 12.10 -20.24
C VAL A 336 -6.62 11.78 -19.82
N ILE A 337 -6.23 10.49 -19.78
CA ILE A 337 -4.90 10.06 -19.40
C ILE A 337 -3.85 10.65 -20.34
N THR A 338 -4.03 10.53 -21.64
CA THR A 338 -3.06 11.00 -22.64
C THR A 338 -2.95 12.52 -22.72
N ASP A 339 -4.01 13.26 -22.38
CA ASP A 339 -4.00 14.72 -22.28
C ASP A 339 -3.22 15.22 -21.02
N HIS A 340 -3.29 14.50 -19.92
CA HIS A 340 -2.66 14.93 -18.66
C HIS A 340 -1.18 14.51 -18.54
N GLN A 341 -0.75 13.42 -19.16
CA GLN A 341 0.62 12.93 -19.02
C GLN A 341 1.71 13.93 -19.47
N PRO A 342 1.58 14.63 -20.61
CA PRO A 342 2.57 15.64 -21.02
C PRO A 342 2.67 16.84 -20.08
N ARG A 343 1.69 17.03 -19.20
CA ARG A 343 1.59 18.17 -18.27
C ARG A 343 2.21 17.89 -16.90
N LYS A 344 2.78 16.69 -16.65
CA LYS A 344 3.42 16.40 -15.37
C LYS A 344 4.57 17.38 -15.09
N THR A 345 4.68 17.79 -13.83
CA THR A 345 5.58 18.87 -13.41
C THR A 345 6.93 18.39 -12.86
N SER A 346 7.04 17.10 -12.61
CA SER A 346 8.29 16.45 -12.17
C SER A 346 8.59 15.22 -13.02
N PRO A 347 9.85 14.96 -13.39
CA PRO A 347 10.25 13.75 -14.11
C PRO A 347 9.98 12.46 -13.29
N LEU A 348 9.95 12.56 -11.96
CA LEU A 348 9.66 11.43 -11.06
C LEU A 348 8.16 11.11 -10.96
N SER A 349 7.28 12.08 -11.29
CA SER A 349 5.84 11.86 -11.26
C SER A 349 5.43 10.83 -12.30
N MET A 350 4.45 9.99 -11.93
CA MET A 350 4.00 8.87 -12.75
C MET A 350 2.48 8.65 -12.66
N MET A 351 1.98 7.88 -13.59
CA MET A 351 0.66 7.28 -13.54
C MET A 351 0.81 5.79 -13.76
N GLU A 352 0.09 5.00 -13.01
CA GLU A 352 0.10 3.54 -13.10
C GLU A 352 -1.32 3.03 -13.33
N VAL A 353 -1.47 2.06 -14.23
CA VAL A 353 -2.70 1.33 -14.47
C VAL A 353 -2.44 -0.13 -14.16
N TYR A 354 -2.96 -0.58 -13.03
CA TYR A 354 -2.89 -1.98 -12.60
C TYR A 354 -4.01 -2.80 -13.21
N ARG A 355 -3.69 -4.02 -13.62
CA ARG A 355 -4.68 -5.03 -13.97
C ARG A 355 -5.30 -5.61 -12.71
N PHE A 356 -6.63 -5.54 -12.60
CA PHE A 356 -7.44 -6.22 -11.60
C PHE A 356 -8.16 -7.42 -12.26
N GLY A 357 -8.63 -8.37 -11.45
CA GLY A 357 -9.32 -9.56 -11.94
C GLY A 357 -8.70 -10.86 -11.43
N GLY A 358 -9.05 -12.00 -12.04
CA GLY A 358 -8.65 -13.31 -11.55
C GLY A 358 -9.12 -13.55 -10.11
N ALA A 359 -8.24 -14.08 -9.23
CA ALA A 359 -8.56 -14.37 -7.83
C ALA A 359 -9.07 -13.15 -7.04
N TYR A 360 -8.70 -11.92 -7.43
CA TYR A 360 -9.29 -10.72 -6.84
C TYR A 360 -10.81 -10.66 -7.02
N ALA A 361 -11.30 -10.99 -8.21
CA ALA A 361 -12.72 -10.94 -8.55
C ALA A 361 -13.52 -12.17 -8.07
N GLU A 362 -12.84 -13.20 -7.59
CA GLU A 362 -13.47 -14.42 -7.03
C GLU A 362 -13.89 -14.25 -5.57
N VAL A 363 -13.35 -13.23 -4.86
CA VAL A 363 -13.72 -12.90 -3.49
C VAL A 363 -15.03 -12.13 -3.48
N GLY A 364 -15.99 -12.53 -2.66
CA GLY A 364 -17.27 -11.84 -2.53
C GLY A 364 -17.14 -10.41 -1.98
N GLU A 365 -18.00 -9.50 -2.44
CA GLU A 365 -17.98 -8.07 -2.05
C GLU A 365 -17.96 -7.85 -0.55
N ASP A 366 -18.68 -8.66 0.22
CA ASP A 366 -18.87 -8.51 1.66
C ASP A 366 -17.96 -9.42 2.50
N GLU A 367 -17.07 -10.21 1.88
CA GLU A 367 -16.16 -11.09 2.60
C GLU A 367 -15.05 -10.33 3.35
N THR A 368 -14.75 -9.11 2.92
CA THR A 368 -13.76 -8.24 3.54
C THR A 368 -14.28 -6.81 3.63
N ALA A 369 -13.65 -6.00 4.48
CA ALA A 369 -13.94 -4.57 4.58
C ALA A 369 -13.26 -3.73 3.48
N PHE A 370 -12.55 -4.35 2.53
CA PHE A 370 -11.92 -3.62 1.43
C PHE A 370 -12.93 -2.73 0.71
N GLY A 371 -12.59 -1.44 0.56
CA GLY A 371 -13.51 -0.42 0.05
C GLY A 371 -13.77 -0.49 -1.46
N GLY A 372 -12.83 -1.07 -2.24
CA GLY A 372 -12.99 -1.22 -3.68
C GLY A 372 -13.97 -2.33 -4.05
N SER A 373 -14.64 -2.18 -5.20
CA SER A 373 -15.49 -3.23 -5.76
C SER A 373 -14.68 -4.39 -6.32
N ARG A 374 -15.13 -5.60 -6.10
CA ARG A 374 -14.52 -6.82 -6.66
C ARG A 374 -14.78 -6.96 -8.18
N SER A 375 -15.67 -6.16 -8.76
CA SER A 375 -15.88 -6.05 -10.20
C SER A 375 -14.86 -5.16 -10.90
N THR A 376 -14.10 -4.36 -10.15
CA THR A 376 -13.04 -3.48 -10.69
C THR A 376 -12.06 -4.25 -11.58
N ARG A 377 -11.73 -3.67 -12.73
CA ARG A 377 -10.78 -4.23 -13.68
C ARG A 377 -9.48 -3.45 -13.80
N PHE A 378 -9.49 -2.17 -13.46
CA PHE A 378 -8.33 -1.27 -13.57
C PHE A 378 -8.20 -0.44 -12.29
N GLY A 379 -7.02 -0.47 -11.67
CA GLY A 379 -6.65 0.47 -10.62
C GLY A 379 -5.73 1.53 -11.21
N VAL A 380 -6.14 2.80 -11.17
CA VAL A 380 -5.31 3.91 -11.66
C VAL A 380 -4.74 4.68 -10.49
N PHE A 381 -3.41 4.81 -10.43
CA PHE A 381 -2.69 5.58 -9.43
C PHE A 381 -2.02 6.77 -10.10
N ILE A 382 -2.24 7.95 -9.59
CA ILE A 382 -1.66 9.20 -10.07
C ILE A 382 -0.75 9.72 -8.97
N VAL A 383 0.57 9.63 -9.20
CA VAL A 383 1.60 9.88 -8.20
C VAL A 383 2.40 11.12 -8.57
N GLY A 384 2.24 12.18 -7.81
CA GLY A 384 3.07 13.37 -7.85
C GLY A 384 4.27 13.18 -6.94
N LEU A 385 5.42 12.88 -7.51
CA LEU A 385 6.66 12.59 -6.81
C LEU A 385 7.72 13.62 -7.20
N THR A 386 8.44 14.16 -6.23
CA THR A 386 9.53 15.12 -6.46
C THR A 386 10.61 15.04 -5.39
N ASP A 387 11.85 15.22 -5.77
CA ASP A 387 13.01 15.41 -4.90
C ASP A 387 13.17 16.86 -4.44
N ASP A 388 12.48 17.81 -5.10
CA ASP A 388 12.42 19.21 -4.73
C ASP A 388 11.10 19.53 -4.02
N PRO A 389 11.11 19.84 -2.71
CA PRO A 389 9.90 20.18 -1.95
C PRO A 389 9.13 21.40 -2.50
N GLU A 390 9.82 22.35 -3.16
CA GLU A 390 9.18 23.54 -3.75
C GLU A 390 8.29 23.16 -4.94
N SER A 391 8.66 22.13 -5.69
CA SER A 391 7.89 21.61 -6.83
C SER A 391 6.65 20.82 -6.42
N LEU A 392 6.51 20.43 -5.17
CA LEU A 392 5.37 19.61 -4.71
C LEU A 392 4.02 20.29 -4.90
N ALA A 393 3.95 21.62 -4.74
CA ALA A 393 2.70 22.36 -4.95
C ALA A 393 2.19 22.20 -6.39
N ALA A 394 3.07 22.28 -7.38
CA ALA A 394 2.73 22.07 -8.78
C ALA A 394 2.34 20.61 -9.07
N ALA A 395 3.06 19.66 -8.46
CA ALA A 395 2.72 18.23 -8.58
C ALA A 395 1.32 17.93 -8.00
N ARG A 396 0.96 18.52 -6.85
CA ARG A 396 -0.38 18.40 -6.27
C ARG A 396 -1.48 18.95 -7.20
N VAL A 397 -1.24 20.09 -7.84
CA VAL A 397 -2.19 20.68 -8.80
C VAL A 397 -2.38 19.72 -9.97
N TRP A 398 -1.30 19.17 -10.52
CA TRP A 398 -1.36 18.19 -11.61
C TRP A 398 -2.12 16.92 -11.20
N VAL A 399 -1.80 16.31 -10.05
CA VAL A 399 -2.50 15.10 -9.56
C VAL A 399 -3.99 15.37 -9.36
N ARG A 400 -4.37 16.49 -8.75
CA ARG A 400 -5.77 16.84 -8.48
C ARG A 400 -6.54 17.07 -9.77
N SER A 401 -6.01 17.87 -10.70
CA SER A 401 -6.68 18.13 -11.98
C SER A 401 -6.86 16.86 -12.82
N PHE A 402 -5.84 15.98 -12.80
CA PHE A 402 -5.90 14.70 -13.50
C PHE A 402 -6.94 13.78 -12.84
N TRP A 403 -6.90 13.65 -11.51
CA TRP A 403 -7.85 12.85 -10.76
C TRP A 403 -9.30 13.34 -10.97
N GLU A 404 -9.55 14.64 -10.91
CA GLU A 404 -10.89 15.24 -11.13
C GLU A 404 -11.42 14.95 -12.53
N ALA A 405 -10.57 15.06 -13.57
CA ALA A 405 -10.96 14.75 -14.93
C ALA A 405 -11.25 13.26 -15.13
N LEU A 406 -10.45 12.38 -14.51
CA LEU A 406 -10.61 10.93 -14.65
C LEU A 406 -11.74 10.38 -13.76
N HIS A 407 -12.04 11.03 -12.64
CA HIS A 407 -13.05 10.59 -11.66
C HIS A 407 -14.47 10.46 -12.28
N GLN A 408 -14.78 11.21 -13.31
CA GLN A 408 -16.06 11.12 -14.03
C GLN A 408 -16.25 9.76 -14.72
N HIS A 409 -15.17 8.99 -14.89
CA HIS A 409 -15.16 7.66 -15.49
C HIS A 409 -14.98 6.55 -14.44
N ALA A 410 -14.88 6.92 -13.15
CA ALA A 410 -14.72 5.97 -12.06
C ALA A 410 -16.06 5.30 -11.71
N THR A 411 -15.97 4.11 -11.17
CA THR A 411 -17.11 3.45 -10.52
C THR A 411 -17.43 4.12 -9.20
N ASP A 412 -18.64 3.93 -8.68
CA ASP A 412 -19.06 4.46 -7.36
C ASP A 412 -18.25 3.90 -6.17
N ALA A 413 -17.35 2.95 -6.41
CA ALA A 413 -16.57 2.24 -5.40
C ALA A 413 -15.36 3.02 -4.84
N GLY A 414 -15.20 4.29 -5.13
CA GLY A 414 -14.26 5.16 -4.41
C GLY A 414 -12.77 4.96 -4.75
N SER A 415 -11.93 5.31 -3.79
CA SER A 415 -10.46 5.26 -3.88
C SER A 415 -9.90 4.16 -2.98
N TYR A 416 -8.71 3.66 -3.33
CA TYR A 416 -7.96 2.75 -2.47
C TYR A 416 -7.40 3.51 -1.25
N VAL A 417 -7.77 3.08 -0.03
CA VAL A 417 -7.49 3.84 1.21
C VAL A 417 -5.99 4.05 1.48
N ASN A 418 -5.12 3.15 1.01
CA ASN A 418 -3.68 3.32 1.17
C ASN A 418 -3.07 4.34 0.20
N ALA A 419 -3.77 4.71 -0.89
CA ALA A 419 -3.34 5.71 -1.86
C ALA A 419 -4.26 6.95 -1.81
N MET A 420 -4.60 7.38 -0.61
CA MET A 420 -5.37 8.60 -0.34
C MET A 420 -4.51 9.58 0.44
N ALA A 421 -3.97 10.61 -0.24
CA ALA A 421 -3.29 11.72 0.45
C ALA A 421 -4.26 12.66 1.17
N ASP A 422 -5.52 12.73 0.72
CA ASP A 422 -6.59 13.51 1.33
C ASP A 422 -7.56 12.53 2.05
N ILE A 423 -7.71 12.68 3.38
CA ILE A 423 -8.45 11.76 4.25
C ILE A 423 -9.62 12.43 4.98
N GLU A 424 -10.23 13.44 4.36
CA GLU A 424 -11.45 14.04 4.90
C GLU A 424 -12.57 13.01 5.00
N GLU A 425 -13.45 13.19 5.99
CA GLU A 425 -14.49 12.23 6.35
C GLU A 425 -15.36 11.78 5.16
N ASP A 426 -15.77 12.73 4.32
CA ASP A 426 -16.62 12.44 3.16
C ASP A 426 -15.90 11.53 2.14
N ARG A 427 -14.59 11.70 1.98
CA ARG A 427 -13.76 10.86 1.10
C ARG A 427 -13.58 9.46 1.67
N VAL A 428 -13.37 9.37 3.00
CA VAL A 428 -13.27 8.06 3.67
C VAL A 428 -14.59 7.31 3.55
N ARG A 429 -15.74 7.99 3.78
CA ARG A 429 -17.07 7.41 3.58
C ARG A 429 -17.30 6.92 2.14
N ALA A 430 -16.90 7.73 1.16
CA ALA A 430 -17.01 7.37 -0.24
C ALA A 430 -16.13 6.16 -0.61
N ALA A 431 -14.93 6.05 -0.03
CA ALA A 431 -14.03 4.92 -0.30
C ALA A 431 -14.60 3.56 0.12
N TYR A 432 -15.37 3.51 1.21
CA TYR A 432 -16.00 2.28 1.69
C TYR A 432 -17.43 2.06 1.16
N GLY A 433 -18.09 3.13 0.73
CA GLY A 433 -19.52 3.12 0.47
C GLY A 433 -20.36 3.03 1.76
N PRO A 434 -21.65 3.37 1.70
CA PRO A 434 -22.47 3.54 2.89
C PRO A 434 -22.60 2.25 3.73
N ALA A 435 -22.87 1.11 3.12
CA ALA A 435 -23.15 -0.14 3.84
C ALA A 435 -21.91 -0.67 4.60
N LYS A 436 -20.73 -0.70 3.92
CA LYS A 436 -19.47 -1.13 4.57
C LYS A 436 -19.05 -0.14 5.65
N TYR A 437 -19.16 1.18 5.39
CA TYR A 437 -18.81 2.20 6.38
C TYR A 437 -19.67 2.08 7.65
N GLU A 438 -21.00 1.87 7.54
CA GLU A 438 -21.87 1.66 8.69
C GLU A 438 -21.51 0.39 9.48
N ARG A 439 -21.15 -0.70 8.79
CA ARG A 439 -20.68 -1.92 9.48
C ARG A 439 -19.38 -1.66 10.21
N LEU A 440 -18.41 -1.01 9.56
CA LEU A 440 -17.15 -0.61 10.19
C LEU A 440 -17.35 0.31 11.40
N ALA A 441 -18.26 1.28 11.32
CA ALA A 441 -18.56 2.19 12.41
C ALA A 441 -19.18 1.47 13.64
N ARG A 442 -20.01 0.43 13.42
CA ARG A 442 -20.53 -0.42 14.52
C ARG A 442 -19.41 -1.22 15.19
N ILE A 443 -18.52 -1.83 14.40
CA ILE A 443 -17.37 -2.57 14.93
C ILE A 443 -16.41 -1.62 15.65
N LYS A 444 -16.17 -0.42 15.10
CA LYS A 444 -15.38 0.62 15.76
C LYS A 444 -15.96 0.99 17.12
N ALA A 445 -17.28 1.11 17.26
CA ALA A 445 -17.93 1.40 18.54
C ALA A 445 -17.76 0.30 19.59
N GLU A 446 -17.51 -0.94 19.18
CA GLU A 446 -17.23 -2.06 20.09
C GLU A 446 -15.76 -2.08 20.56
N TYR A 447 -14.80 -1.89 19.65
CA TYR A 447 -13.37 -2.06 19.93
C TYR A 447 -12.63 -0.77 20.26
N ASP A 448 -13.14 0.37 19.82
CA ASP A 448 -12.58 1.70 20.08
C ASP A 448 -13.69 2.77 20.18
N PRO A 449 -14.58 2.69 21.20
CA PRO A 449 -15.71 3.61 21.37
C PRO A 449 -15.28 5.07 21.58
N ASP A 450 -14.10 5.29 22.14
CA ASP A 450 -13.54 6.62 22.42
C ASP A 450 -12.81 7.22 21.21
N ASN A 451 -12.77 6.50 20.06
CA ASN A 451 -12.04 6.88 18.85
C ASN A 451 -10.55 7.22 19.11
N VAL A 452 -9.88 6.39 19.89
CA VAL A 452 -8.47 6.54 20.27
C VAL A 452 -7.57 6.45 19.03
N PHE A 453 -7.89 5.52 18.12
CA PHE A 453 -7.17 5.32 16.87
C PHE A 453 -7.84 6.08 15.73
N HIS A 454 -7.64 7.41 15.69
CA HIS A 454 -8.21 8.28 14.66
C HIS A 454 -7.16 8.90 13.72
N HIS A 455 -5.88 8.68 13.99
CA HIS A 455 -4.77 9.13 13.14
C HIS A 455 -4.56 8.19 11.94
N ASN A 456 -5.57 8.14 11.05
CA ASN A 456 -5.66 7.25 9.88
C ASN A 456 -6.78 7.77 8.94
N ALA A 457 -7.20 6.98 7.94
CA ALA A 457 -8.48 7.17 7.26
C ALA A 457 -9.60 6.84 8.26
N ASN A 458 -9.98 7.82 9.10
CA ASN A 458 -10.73 7.60 10.32
C ASN A 458 -12.19 7.17 10.06
N ILE A 459 -12.56 6.04 10.64
CA ILE A 459 -13.92 5.55 10.74
C ILE A 459 -14.43 5.92 12.13
N LYS A 460 -15.37 6.85 12.21
CA LYS A 460 -15.97 7.25 13.49
C LYS A 460 -16.83 6.14 14.06
N PRO A 461 -16.77 5.92 15.39
CA PRO A 461 -17.64 4.93 16.02
C PRO A 461 -19.12 5.32 15.83
N ALA A 462 -19.97 4.34 15.58
CA ALA A 462 -21.41 4.56 15.51
C ALA A 462 -21.94 5.09 16.87
N LEU A 463 -22.83 6.06 16.81
CA LEU A 463 -23.52 6.54 18.02
C LEU A 463 -24.32 5.38 18.61
N GLN A 464 -24.08 5.06 19.88
CA GLN A 464 -24.91 4.09 20.58
C GLN A 464 -26.33 4.66 20.67
N PRO A 465 -27.36 3.88 20.36
CA PRO A 465 -28.72 4.33 20.65
C PRO A 465 -28.87 4.57 22.17
N ILE A 466 -29.32 5.78 22.51
CA ILE A 466 -29.59 6.23 23.89
C ILE A 466 -30.69 5.39 24.47
#